data_28e23e9326fb5dd5a6f79b1c76bb1d43
#
_entry.id   28e23e9326fb5dd5a6f79b1c76bb1d43
#
_cell.length_a   1.000
_cell.length_b   1.000
_cell.length_c   1.000
_cell.angle_alpha   90.00
_cell.angle_beta   90.00
_cell.angle_gamma   90.00
#
_symmetry.space_group_name_H-M   'P 1'
#
loop_
_entity.id
_entity.type
_entity.pdbx_description
1 polymer ?
#
loop_
_entity_poly.entity_id
_entity_poly.type
_entity_poly.pdbx_seq_one_letter_code
_entity_poly.pdbx_strand_id
1 'polypeptide(L)'
;PVVLIMSDGKDSPPPMFRRKWFTQLDVAERAEREDVMLYGIGVYSRMMPGGDIRQQIVGRFPDPGLGTVAEDSGGGYDELRPRDDLGAEFARIADELHHQYLLGFAPPARDGKTHKIVVKVARKDVKVRARKAYKAAK
;
A
#
# COMPACT_ATOMS: atom_id res chain seq x y z
N PRO A 1 -8.08 2.34 -11.48
CA PRO A 1 -6.66 2.74 -11.66
C PRO A 1 -5.77 2.07 -10.62
N VAL A 2 -4.51 1.82 -11.00
CA VAL A 2 -3.49 1.23 -10.11
C VAL A 2 -2.27 2.14 -10.09
N VAL A 3 -1.68 2.34 -8.91
CA VAL A 3 -0.41 3.04 -8.73
C VAL A 3 0.56 2.10 -8.03
N LEU A 4 1.72 1.90 -8.62
CA LEU A 4 2.83 1.16 -8.02
C LEU A 4 3.85 2.12 -7.44
N ILE A 5 4.15 1.97 -6.16
CA ILE A 5 5.09 2.80 -5.40
C ILE A 5 6.27 1.93 -4.99
N MET A 6 7.47 2.36 -5.32
CA MET A 6 8.70 1.76 -4.81
C MET A 6 9.44 2.79 -3.95
N SER A 7 9.59 2.48 -2.67
CA SER A 7 10.18 3.43 -1.71
C SER A 7 10.73 2.70 -0.49
N ASP A 8 11.66 3.33 0.21
CA ASP A 8 12.02 2.92 1.57
C ASP A 8 11.01 3.42 2.63
N GLY A 9 9.97 4.15 2.17
CA GLY A 9 8.90 4.67 3.00
C GLY A 9 9.29 5.84 3.90
N LYS A 10 10.55 6.27 3.85
CA LYS A 10 11.04 7.37 4.71
C LYS A 10 10.76 8.70 4.05
N ASP A 11 9.94 9.47 4.69
CA ASP A 11 9.69 10.85 4.32
C ASP A 11 10.66 11.76 5.08
N SER A 12 11.52 12.45 4.36
CA SER A 12 12.50 13.39 4.91
C SER A 12 12.25 14.77 4.34
N PRO A 13 11.24 15.49 4.87
CA PRO A 13 10.90 16.81 4.38
C PRO A 13 12.07 17.79 4.55
N PRO A 14 12.44 18.54 3.51
CA PRO A 14 13.41 19.62 3.67
C PRO A 14 12.89 20.63 4.71
N PRO A 15 13.73 21.11 5.65
CA PRO A 15 13.31 22.02 6.72
C PRO A 15 12.63 23.31 6.25
N MET A 16 12.87 23.72 5.00
CA MET A 16 12.34 24.96 4.40
C MET A 16 10.92 24.83 3.87
N PHE A 17 10.39 23.65 3.70
CA PHE A 17 9.06 23.43 3.13
C PHE A 17 8.07 22.95 4.18
N ARG A 18 7.74 23.78 5.16
CA ARG A 18 6.61 23.56 6.08
C ARG A 18 5.22 23.78 5.41
N ARG A 19 5.09 23.40 4.13
CA ARG A 19 3.77 23.30 3.52
C ARG A 19 3.09 22.02 4.02
N LYS A 20 1.77 22.03 4.05
CA LYS A 20 0.90 20.93 4.50
C LYS A 20 1.39 19.60 3.90
N TRP A 21 1.95 18.76 4.74
CA TRP A 21 2.37 17.42 4.36
C TRP A 21 1.17 16.52 4.32
N PHE A 22 1.11 15.69 3.31
CA PHE A 22 0.13 14.62 3.26
C PHE A 22 0.60 13.49 4.15
N THR A 23 -0.26 13.04 5.04
CA THR A 23 -0.03 11.88 5.88
C THR A 23 -0.38 10.60 5.13
N GLN A 24 0.03 9.45 5.66
CA GLN A 24 -0.41 8.15 5.14
C GLN A 24 -1.95 8.03 5.12
N LEU A 25 -2.62 8.60 6.12
CA LEU A 25 -4.08 8.65 6.18
C LEU A 25 -4.67 9.48 5.03
N ASP A 26 -4.11 10.64 4.74
CA ASP A 26 -4.57 11.48 3.61
C ASP A 26 -4.44 10.73 2.27
N VAL A 27 -3.36 9.94 2.10
CA VAL A 27 -3.15 9.12 0.89
C VAL A 27 -4.17 7.99 0.83
N ALA A 28 -4.41 7.29 1.93
CA ALA A 28 -5.38 6.21 2.02
C ALA A 28 -6.80 6.71 1.72
N GLU A 29 -7.22 7.82 2.34
CA GLU A 29 -8.52 8.44 2.09
C GLU A 29 -8.70 8.90 0.64
N ARG A 30 -7.62 9.40 0.03
CA ARG A 30 -7.64 9.80 -1.38
C ARG A 30 -7.73 8.60 -2.30
N ALA A 31 -6.99 7.54 -2.04
CA ALA A 31 -7.05 6.30 -2.80
C ALA A 31 -8.45 5.67 -2.73
N GLU A 32 -9.08 5.67 -1.54
CA GLU A 32 -10.47 5.23 -1.37
C GLU A 32 -11.45 6.08 -2.19
N ARG A 33 -11.35 7.40 -2.09
CA ARG A 33 -12.27 8.34 -2.76
C ARG A 33 -12.17 8.30 -4.29
N GLU A 34 -10.95 8.13 -4.82
CA GLU A 34 -10.69 8.14 -6.27
C GLU A 34 -10.67 6.74 -6.88
N ASP A 35 -11.02 5.72 -6.10
CA ASP A 35 -11.06 4.33 -6.53
C ASP A 35 -9.70 3.83 -7.06
N VAL A 36 -8.59 4.25 -6.44
CA VAL A 36 -7.22 3.88 -6.80
C VAL A 36 -6.74 2.75 -5.91
N MET A 37 -6.18 1.72 -6.52
CA MET A 37 -5.50 0.62 -5.84
C MET A 37 -4.00 0.92 -5.79
N LEU A 38 -3.39 0.78 -4.61
CA LEU A 38 -1.98 1.05 -4.40
C LEU A 38 -1.22 -0.26 -4.21
N TYR A 39 -0.16 -0.44 -4.98
CA TYR A 39 0.84 -1.49 -4.76
C TYR A 39 2.12 -0.87 -4.23
N GLY A 40 2.69 -1.46 -3.19
CA GLY A 40 3.92 -0.99 -2.57
C GLY A 40 5.05 -1.99 -2.69
N ILE A 41 6.23 -1.53 -3.07
CA ILE A 41 7.48 -2.27 -2.95
C ILE A 41 8.35 -1.52 -1.95
N GLY A 42 8.49 -2.08 -0.76
CA GLY A 42 9.39 -1.55 0.27
C GLY A 42 10.83 -1.95 -0.02
N VAL A 43 11.73 -0.97 -0.13
CA VAL A 43 13.16 -1.23 -0.38
C VAL A 43 13.97 -0.98 0.87
N TYR A 44 14.88 -1.91 1.17
CA TYR A 44 15.81 -1.73 2.27
C TYR A 44 16.86 -0.66 1.94
N SER A 45 16.98 0.35 2.78
CA SER A 45 18.02 1.38 2.61
C SER A 45 19.41 0.80 2.87
N ARG A 46 20.39 1.24 2.08
CA ARG A 46 21.80 0.94 2.35
C ARG A 46 22.25 1.67 3.61
N MET A 47 23.05 0.99 4.41
CA MET A 47 23.71 1.57 5.57
C MET A 47 24.64 2.72 5.13
N MET A 48 24.38 3.94 5.60
CA MET A 48 25.30 5.06 5.41
C MET A 48 26.43 4.97 6.43
N PRO A 49 27.71 4.99 6.01
CA PRO A 49 28.83 5.05 6.97
C PRO A 49 28.78 6.37 7.77
N GLY A 50 28.87 6.30 9.10
CA GLY A 50 29.06 7.47 9.96
C GLY A 50 27.84 7.97 10.74
N GLY A 51 26.70 7.29 10.72
CA GLY A 51 25.54 7.63 11.56
C GLY A 51 25.48 6.87 12.89
N ASP A 52 24.61 7.31 13.79
CA ASP A 52 24.29 6.59 15.04
C ASP A 52 23.80 5.17 14.72
N ILE A 53 24.34 4.16 15.41
CA ILE A 53 24.00 2.75 15.22
C ILE A 53 22.50 2.49 15.34
N ARG A 54 21.80 3.19 16.26
CA ARG A 54 20.34 3.07 16.39
C ARG A 54 19.59 3.59 15.17
N GLN A 55 19.99 4.74 14.63
CA GLN A 55 19.43 5.31 13.42
C GLN A 55 19.75 4.44 12.18
N GLN A 56 20.94 3.83 12.16
CA GLN A 56 21.33 2.90 11.10
C GLN A 56 20.48 1.63 11.11
N ILE A 57 20.17 1.07 12.28
CA ILE A 57 19.35 -0.14 12.40
C ILE A 57 17.89 0.16 12.01
N VAL A 58 17.29 1.19 12.63
CA VAL A 58 15.89 1.58 12.35
C VAL A 58 15.74 2.09 10.91
N GLY A 59 16.74 2.81 10.40
CA GLY A 59 16.75 3.35 9.04
C GLY A 59 16.94 2.30 7.94
N ARG A 60 17.21 1.04 8.27
CA ARG A 60 17.47 -0.02 7.29
C ARG A 60 16.21 -0.67 6.74
N PHE A 61 15.15 -0.68 7.51
CA PHE A 61 13.90 -1.32 7.15
C PHE A 61 12.94 -0.35 6.45
N PRO A 62 12.17 -0.81 5.48
CA PRO A 62 11.09 0.00 4.90
C PRO A 62 10.07 0.42 5.97
N ASP A 63 9.44 1.58 5.77
CA ASP A 63 8.36 2.04 6.65
C ASP A 63 7.12 1.15 6.47
N PRO A 64 6.58 0.56 7.55
CA PRO A 64 5.41 -0.32 7.47
C PRO A 64 4.13 0.40 7.02
N GLY A 65 4.09 1.71 7.09
CA GLY A 65 2.93 2.51 6.66
C GLY A 65 2.63 2.38 5.17
N LEU A 66 3.66 2.21 4.32
CA LEU A 66 3.46 1.95 2.90
C LEU A 66 2.68 0.65 2.69
N GLY A 67 3.02 -0.41 3.46
CA GLY A 67 2.30 -1.67 3.44
C GLY A 67 0.85 -1.52 3.87
N THR A 68 0.60 -0.78 4.94
CA THR A 68 -0.76 -0.53 5.44
C THR A 68 -1.63 0.17 4.40
N VAL A 69 -1.13 1.24 3.79
CA VAL A 69 -1.88 2.00 2.77
C VAL A 69 -2.15 1.15 1.52
N ALA A 70 -1.16 0.35 1.07
CA ALA A 70 -1.33 -0.55 -0.06
C ALA A 70 -2.42 -1.61 0.23
N GLU A 71 -2.34 -2.29 1.36
CA GLU A 71 -3.32 -3.31 1.74
C GLU A 71 -4.73 -2.76 1.95
N ASP A 72 -4.87 -1.58 2.54
CA ASP A 72 -6.19 -0.95 2.78
C ASP A 72 -6.88 -0.54 1.48
N SER A 73 -6.10 -0.15 0.46
CA SER A 73 -6.60 0.14 -0.88
C SER A 73 -7.00 -1.11 -1.68
N GLY A 74 -6.69 -2.30 -1.18
CA GLY A 74 -6.93 -3.59 -1.85
C GLY A 74 -5.79 -4.06 -2.74
N GLY A 75 -4.68 -3.35 -2.77
CA GLY A 75 -3.46 -3.76 -3.46
C GLY A 75 -2.56 -4.66 -2.63
N GLY A 76 -1.32 -4.75 -3.02
CA GLY A 76 -0.30 -5.59 -2.41
C GLY A 76 0.91 -4.83 -1.90
N TYR A 77 1.60 -5.42 -0.95
CA TYR A 77 2.87 -4.92 -0.47
C TYR A 77 3.87 -6.05 -0.35
N ASP A 78 5.07 -5.80 -0.85
CA ASP A 78 6.20 -6.72 -0.75
C ASP A 78 7.48 -5.96 -0.40
N GLU A 79 8.44 -6.64 0.21
CA GLU A 79 9.71 -6.04 0.61
C GLU A 79 10.84 -6.64 -0.19
N LEU A 80 11.62 -5.77 -0.85
CA LEU A 80 12.82 -6.15 -1.59
C LEU A 80 14.08 -5.94 -0.77
N ARG A 81 14.80 -7.02 -0.54
CA ARG A 81 16.14 -7.00 0.04
C ARG A 81 17.20 -6.71 -1.03
N PRO A 82 18.42 -6.31 -0.66
CA PRO A 82 19.45 -5.88 -1.63
C PRO A 82 19.88 -6.91 -2.68
N ARG A 83 19.47 -8.18 -2.55
CA ARG A 83 19.80 -9.27 -3.47
C ARG A 83 18.60 -9.85 -4.20
N ASP A 84 17.41 -9.36 -3.90
CA ASP A 84 16.19 -9.83 -4.54
C ASP A 84 16.10 -9.27 -5.97
N ASP A 85 15.47 -10.03 -6.85
CA ASP A 85 15.30 -9.65 -8.24
C ASP A 85 14.08 -8.72 -8.40
N LEU A 86 14.35 -7.45 -8.63
CA LEU A 86 13.32 -6.45 -8.88
C LEU A 86 12.48 -6.77 -10.12
N GLY A 87 13.09 -7.33 -11.16
CA GLY A 87 12.38 -7.70 -12.38
C GLY A 87 11.36 -8.81 -12.14
N ALA A 88 11.74 -9.82 -11.36
CA ALA A 88 10.84 -10.89 -10.98
C ALA A 88 9.66 -10.36 -10.13
N GLU A 89 9.91 -9.40 -9.24
CA GLU A 89 8.87 -8.79 -8.42
C GLU A 89 7.88 -7.98 -9.27
N PHE A 90 8.36 -7.18 -10.23
CA PHE A 90 7.49 -6.49 -11.17
C PHE A 90 6.65 -7.45 -12.02
N ALA A 91 7.26 -8.55 -12.50
CA ALA A 91 6.55 -9.56 -13.27
C ALA A 91 5.43 -10.22 -12.45
N ARG A 92 5.69 -10.51 -11.17
CA ARG A 92 4.69 -11.07 -10.24
C ARG A 92 3.52 -10.11 -10.01
N ILE A 93 3.80 -8.81 -9.81
CA ILE A 93 2.75 -7.81 -9.64
C ILE A 93 1.95 -7.66 -10.93
N ALA A 94 2.60 -7.63 -12.09
CA ALA A 94 1.92 -7.56 -13.38
C ALA A 94 1.00 -8.77 -13.61
N ASP A 95 1.46 -9.98 -13.27
CA ASP A 95 0.65 -11.19 -13.35
C ASP A 95 -0.57 -11.12 -12.42
N GLU A 96 -0.39 -10.65 -11.19
CA GLU A 96 -1.50 -10.44 -10.25
C GLU A 96 -2.53 -9.44 -10.79
N LEU A 97 -2.07 -8.35 -11.42
CA LEU A 97 -2.95 -7.34 -12.02
C LEU A 97 -3.77 -7.89 -13.19
N HIS A 98 -3.23 -8.83 -13.96
CA HIS A 98 -3.94 -9.51 -15.02
C HIS A 98 -5.00 -10.52 -14.53
N HIS A 99 -4.91 -10.96 -13.28
CA HIS A 99 -5.80 -11.95 -12.68
C HIS A 99 -6.77 -11.35 -11.64
N GLN A 100 -7.10 -10.08 -11.79
CA GLN A 100 -8.06 -9.41 -10.91
C GLN A 100 -9.51 -9.69 -11.29
N TYR A 101 -10.37 -9.71 -10.28
CA TYR A 101 -11.82 -9.81 -10.42
C TYR A 101 -12.48 -8.51 -10.00
N LEU A 102 -13.36 -7.99 -10.81
CA LEU A 102 -14.24 -6.88 -10.44
C LEU A 102 -15.55 -7.46 -9.89
N LEU A 103 -15.80 -7.24 -8.59
CA LEU A 103 -17.02 -7.69 -7.94
C LEU A 103 -17.91 -6.49 -7.64
N GLY A 104 -19.10 -6.49 -8.21
CA GLY A 104 -20.13 -5.48 -7.92
C GLY A 104 -21.14 -5.99 -6.89
N PHE A 105 -21.60 -5.13 -6.01
CA PHE A 105 -22.68 -5.41 -5.06
C PHE A 105 -23.55 -4.18 -4.85
N ALA A 106 -24.80 -4.39 -4.46
CA ALA A 106 -25.69 -3.32 -4.06
C ALA A 106 -25.52 -3.06 -2.55
N PRO A 107 -25.08 -1.86 -2.13
CA PRO A 107 -24.98 -1.54 -0.71
C PRO A 107 -26.33 -1.65 -0.01
N PRO A 108 -26.39 -2.26 1.19
CA PRO A 108 -27.64 -2.40 1.93
C PRO A 108 -28.17 -1.07 2.49
N ALA A 109 -27.31 -0.08 2.65
CA ALA A 109 -27.65 1.24 3.14
C ALA A 109 -26.98 2.33 2.31
N ARG A 110 -27.68 3.46 2.13
CA ARG A 110 -27.17 4.70 1.52
C ARG A 110 -27.12 5.78 2.59
N ASP A 111 -26.20 5.65 3.54
CA ASP A 111 -26.12 6.48 4.74
C ASP A 111 -24.91 7.41 4.78
N GLY A 112 -24.09 7.41 3.73
CA GLY A 112 -22.88 8.22 3.62
C GLY A 112 -21.74 7.78 4.55
N LYS A 113 -21.86 6.62 5.23
CA LYS A 113 -20.87 6.10 6.16
C LYS A 113 -19.91 5.13 5.49
N THR A 114 -18.77 4.91 6.14
CA THR A 114 -17.81 3.88 5.72
C THR A 114 -18.22 2.53 6.31
N HIS A 115 -18.32 1.53 5.44
CA HIS A 115 -18.68 0.15 5.77
C HIS A 115 -17.54 -0.79 5.46
N LYS A 116 -17.35 -1.79 6.34
CA LYS A 116 -16.33 -2.82 6.14
C LYS A 116 -16.72 -3.80 5.05
N ILE A 117 -15.74 -4.15 4.21
CA ILE A 117 -15.85 -5.22 3.22
C ILE A 117 -15.08 -6.44 3.72
N VAL A 118 -15.68 -7.62 3.57
CA VAL A 118 -15.00 -8.89 3.82
C VAL A 118 -15.27 -9.82 2.63
N VAL A 119 -14.23 -10.14 1.88
CA VAL A 119 -14.31 -11.13 0.80
C VAL A 119 -13.85 -12.47 1.33
N LYS A 120 -14.67 -13.50 1.15
CA LYS A 120 -14.37 -14.89 1.51
C LYS A 120 -14.41 -15.77 0.28
N VAL A 121 -13.42 -16.62 0.13
CA VAL A 121 -13.30 -17.59 -0.98
C VAL A 121 -13.34 -19.00 -0.41
N ALA A 122 -14.01 -19.91 -1.09
CA ALA A 122 -14.12 -21.29 -0.62
C ALA A 122 -12.78 -22.06 -0.69
N ARG A 123 -11.88 -21.66 -1.60
CA ARG A 123 -10.54 -22.25 -1.71
C ARG A 123 -9.67 -21.86 -0.51
N LYS A 124 -8.95 -22.85 0.04
CA LYS A 124 -8.10 -22.67 1.22
C LYS A 124 -6.66 -22.28 0.88
N ASP A 125 -6.24 -22.50 -0.35
CA ASP A 125 -4.87 -22.32 -0.87
C ASP A 125 -4.64 -20.98 -1.57
N VAL A 126 -5.55 -20.01 -1.38
CA VAL A 126 -5.46 -18.69 -2.01
C VAL A 126 -5.42 -17.57 -0.97
N LYS A 127 -4.59 -16.57 -1.23
CA LYS A 127 -4.58 -15.30 -0.48
C LYS A 127 -5.51 -14.31 -1.19
N VAL A 128 -6.54 -13.86 -0.49
CA VAL A 128 -7.47 -12.85 -1.03
C VAL A 128 -6.94 -11.47 -0.69
N ARG A 129 -6.80 -10.63 -1.70
CA ARG A 129 -6.57 -9.20 -1.57
C ARG A 129 -7.81 -8.46 -2.06
N ALA A 130 -8.36 -7.59 -1.27
CA ALA A 130 -9.53 -6.78 -1.60
C ALA A 130 -9.57 -5.54 -0.72
N ARG A 131 -10.26 -4.51 -1.16
CA ARG A 131 -10.53 -3.35 -0.31
C ARG A 131 -11.17 -3.77 1.00
N LYS A 132 -10.74 -3.14 2.08
CA LYS A 132 -11.25 -3.41 3.42
C LYS A 132 -12.52 -2.63 3.75
N ALA A 133 -12.80 -1.56 3.02
CA ALA A 133 -13.95 -0.71 3.26
C ALA A 133 -14.45 0.00 1.99
N TYR A 134 -15.69 0.51 2.04
CA TYR A 134 -16.26 1.40 1.04
C TYR A 134 -17.09 2.48 1.74
N LYS A 135 -17.20 3.65 1.13
CA LYS A 135 -18.09 4.71 1.58
C LYS A 135 -19.42 4.61 0.84
N ALA A 136 -20.51 4.40 1.58
CA ALA A 136 -21.84 4.36 0.98
C ALA A 136 -22.22 5.74 0.41
N ALA A 137 -22.92 5.74 -0.73
CA ALA A 137 -23.53 6.98 -1.23
C ALA A 137 -24.58 7.49 -0.24
N LYS A 138 -24.83 8.78 -0.27
CA LYS A 138 -25.98 9.39 0.43
C LYS A 138 -27.24 9.27 -0.42
#